data_ba54000a406ad82a621412c332b6f3e4
#
_entry.id   ba54000a406ad82a621412c332b6f3e4
#
_cell.length_a   1.000
_cell.length_b   1.000
_cell.length_c   1.000
_cell.angle_alpha   90.00
_cell.angle_beta   90.00
_cell.angle_gamma   90.00
#
_symmetry.space_group_name_H-M   'P 1'
#
loop_
_entity.id
_entity.type
_entity.pdbx_description
1 polymer ?
#
loop_
_entity_poly.entity_id
_entity_poly.type
_entity_poly.pdbx_seq_one_letter_code
_entity_poly.pdbx_strand_id
1 'polypeptide(L)'
;MNESNQVIRDAKKLGLPKMLILGVQHMFAMFGATILVPILVNSYFMDACGEHPTRGLTVAVTLFCAGFGTLLFHVCARMKVPAFLGSSFAFLGGFSTVAHLNTGIYAGMSANEKAAYACGGVVVAGLLYVVMSLIICLVGIKRVMRYLPPVVTGPVIICIGLSLASSAISNASTNWFLAFVALAVIIAFNIWGKGMFKIIPILMGVVISYIVALIMNAASFTNPDGSAILNFSSVASSGFVGLPPFQICKFDVTAILVMAPIAIATMMEHVGDMSAISATV
;
A
#
# COMPACT_ATOMS: atom_id res chain seq x y z
N MET A 1 -5.64 -37.40 -19.67
CA MET A 1 -5.66 -35.95 -19.30
C MET A 1 -5.19 -35.87 -17.85
N ASN A 2 -4.02 -35.28 -17.65
CA ASN A 2 -3.36 -35.22 -16.33
C ASN A 2 -4.17 -34.33 -15.39
N GLU A 3 -4.50 -34.85 -14.20
CA GLU A 3 -5.20 -34.12 -13.10
C GLU A 3 -4.44 -32.89 -12.58
N SER A 4 -3.22 -32.65 -13.07
CA SER A 4 -2.34 -31.55 -12.62
C SER A 4 -2.74 -30.14 -13.14
N ASN A 5 -3.74 -30.02 -13.99
CA ASN A 5 -4.17 -28.73 -14.59
C ASN A 5 -5.56 -28.27 -14.16
N GLN A 6 -6.15 -28.87 -13.13
CA GLN A 6 -7.42 -28.33 -12.59
C GLN A 6 -7.12 -27.10 -11.74
N VAL A 7 -7.69 -25.97 -12.12
CA VAL A 7 -7.69 -24.75 -11.31
C VAL A 7 -8.38 -25.05 -9.98
N ILE A 8 -7.64 -24.96 -8.88
CA ILE A 8 -8.17 -25.23 -7.53
C ILE A 8 -8.96 -23.99 -7.08
N ARG A 9 -10.27 -24.08 -7.09
CA ARG A 9 -11.20 -23.01 -6.68
C ARG A 9 -11.57 -23.03 -5.20
N ASP A 10 -11.22 -24.09 -4.48
CA ASP A 10 -11.49 -24.24 -3.05
C ASP A 10 -10.17 -24.51 -2.30
N ALA A 11 -9.76 -23.55 -1.49
CA ALA A 11 -8.53 -23.64 -0.70
C ALA A 11 -8.52 -24.85 0.26
N LYS A 12 -9.67 -25.32 0.72
CA LYS A 12 -9.76 -26.50 1.59
C LYS A 12 -9.25 -27.78 0.93
N LYS A 13 -9.31 -27.87 -0.40
CA LYS A 13 -8.78 -29.01 -1.17
C LYS A 13 -7.25 -29.10 -1.18
N LEU A 14 -6.57 -27.97 -0.83
CA LEU A 14 -5.11 -27.93 -0.75
C LEU A 14 -4.51 -28.60 0.50
N GLY A 15 -5.33 -28.81 1.53
CA GLY A 15 -4.88 -29.23 2.85
C GLY A 15 -4.26 -28.07 3.66
N LEU A 16 -4.33 -28.17 4.98
CA LEU A 16 -3.94 -27.11 5.90
C LEU A 16 -2.49 -26.61 5.71
N PRO A 17 -1.46 -27.47 5.55
CA PRO A 17 -0.08 -26.98 5.42
C PRO A 17 0.13 -26.12 4.17
N LYS A 18 -0.36 -26.55 3.02
CA LYS A 18 -0.22 -25.76 1.76
C LYS A 18 -1.02 -24.45 1.85
N MET A 19 -2.20 -24.47 2.43
CA MET A 19 -3.03 -23.28 2.64
C MET A 19 -2.33 -22.25 3.54
N LEU A 20 -1.69 -22.68 4.63
CA LEU A 20 -0.94 -21.80 5.52
C LEU A 20 0.29 -21.20 4.82
N ILE A 21 1.05 -21.99 4.07
CA ILE A 21 2.21 -21.50 3.32
C ILE A 21 1.79 -20.44 2.28
N LEU A 22 0.70 -20.68 1.54
CA LEU A 22 0.17 -19.72 0.58
C LEU A 22 -0.36 -18.46 1.26
N GLY A 23 -0.99 -18.58 2.44
CA GLY A 23 -1.44 -17.45 3.23
C GLY A 23 -0.29 -16.58 3.72
N VAL A 24 0.76 -17.19 4.27
CA VAL A 24 1.99 -16.48 4.69
C VAL A 24 2.66 -15.80 3.49
N GLN A 25 2.76 -16.49 2.36
CA GLN A 25 3.27 -15.93 1.11
C GLN A 25 2.48 -14.69 0.67
N HIS A 26 1.16 -14.77 0.67
CA HIS A 26 0.30 -13.64 0.30
C HIS A 26 0.49 -12.44 1.25
N MET A 27 0.60 -12.71 2.54
CA MET A 27 0.90 -11.69 3.56
C MET A 27 2.22 -10.96 3.25
N PHE A 28 3.29 -11.69 2.95
CA PHE A 28 4.58 -11.07 2.63
C PHE A 28 4.57 -10.33 1.28
N ALA A 29 3.83 -10.81 0.29
CA ALA A 29 3.69 -10.11 -0.99
C ALA A 29 3.03 -8.72 -0.83
N MET A 30 2.05 -8.61 0.07
CA MET A 30 1.32 -7.35 0.34
C MET A 30 2.03 -6.45 1.36
N PHE A 31 2.89 -7.01 2.20
CA PHE A 31 3.53 -6.29 3.30
C PHE A 31 4.31 -5.06 2.83
N GLY A 32 5.18 -5.22 1.81
CA GLY A 32 6.01 -4.14 1.29
C GLY A 32 5.20 -2.95 0.78
N ALA A 33 4.15 -3.21 -0.01
CA ALA A 33 3.26 -2.15 -0.51
C ALA A 33 2.52 -1.44 0.62
N THR A 34 2.05 -2.18 1.62
CA THR A 34 1.28 -1.62 2.74
C THR A 34 2.12 -0.72 3.64
N ILE A 35 3.39 -1.04 3.89
CA ILE A 35 4.26 -0.21 4.73
C ILE A 35 4.87 0.97 3.98
N LEU A 36 4.99 0.90 2.66
CA LEU A 36 5.62 1.95 1.87
C LEU A 36 4.80 3.25 1.90
N VAL A 37 3.48 3.17 1.86
CA VAL A 37 2.61 4.35 1.88
C VAL A 37 2.81 5.20 3.15
N PRO A 38 2.70 4.67 4.39
CA PRO A 38 2.95 5.49 5.58
C PRO A 38 4.38 6.03 5.65
N ILE A 39 5.38 5.32 5.12
CA ILE A 39 6.76 5.83 5.05
C ILE A 39 6.83 7.05 4.13
N LEU A 40 6.24 6.99 2.92
CA LEU A 40 6.19 8.10 1.99
C LEU A 40 5.38 9.28 2.53
N VAL A 41 4.23 9.01 3.16
CA VAL A 41 3.44 10.06 3.81
C VAL A 41 4.25 10.75 4.89
N ASN A 42 4.95 10.00 5.74
CA ASN A 42 5.80 10.56 6.78
C ASN A 42 6.93 11.45 6.19
N SER A 43 7.51 11.10 5.04
CA SER A 43 8.51 11.95 4.39
C SER A 43 7.93 13.28 3.90
N TYR A 44 6.69 13.31 3.40
CA TYR A 44 6.02 14.57 3.01
C TYR A 44 5.76 15.49 4.20
N PHE A 45 5.38 14.94 5.36
CA PHE A 45 5.20 15.73 6.57
C PHE A 45 6.53 16.22 7.14
N MET A 46 7.59 15.39 7.06
CA MET A 46 8.94 15.81 7.44
C MET A 46 9.41 16.98 6.58
N ASP A 47 9.21 16.92 5.26
CA ASP A 47 9.58 17.99 4.33
C ASP A 47 8.78 19.29 4.58
N ALA A 48 7.47 19.16 4.84
CA ALA A 48 6.57 20.30 4.99
C ALA A 48 6.57 20.94 6.38
N CYS A 49 6.76 20.14 7.46
CA CYS A 49 6.60 20.57 8.84
C CYS A 49 7.91 20.48 9.66
N GLY A 50 8.98 19.88 9.09
CA GLY A 50 10.21 19.60 9.84
C GLY A 50 10.10 18.43 10.83
N GLU A 51 8.96 17.79 10.93
CA GLU A 51 8.68 16.63 11.78
C GLU A 51 7.73 15.65 11.07
N HIS A 52 7.81 14.38 11.44
CA HIS A 52 6.88 13.37 10.93
C HIS A 52 5.77 13.07 11.96
N PRO A 53 4.58 12.66 11.50
CA PRO A 53 3.52 12.24 12.40
C PRO A 53 3.94 11.04 13.26
N THR A 54 3.81 11.16 14.56
CA THR A 54 4.11 10.09 15.52
C THR A 54 2.86 9.30 15.90
N ARG A 55 1.68 9.76 15.47
CA ARG A 55 0.36 9.17 15.74
C ARG A 55 -0.48 9.08 14.48
N GLY A 56 -1.40 8.15 14.44
CA GLY A 56 -2.38 8.00 13.35
C GLY A 56 -1.76 7.41 12.06
N LEU A 57 -0.85 8.12 11.42
CA LEU A 57 -0.23 7.72 10.15
C LEU A 57 1.11 6.97 10.32
N THR A 58 1.23 6.15 11.36
CA THR A 58 2.40 5.30 11.56
C THR A 58 2.26 3.95 10.85
N VAL A 59 3.38 3.29 10.56
CA VAL A 59 3.39 1.94 9.98
C VAL A 59 2.58 0.96 10.84
N ALA A 60 2.71 1.04 12.18
CA ALA A 60 1.99 0.16 13.11
C ALA A 60 0.47 0.34 13.03
N VAL A 61 -0.02 1.59 13.00
CA VAL A 61 -1.46 1.89 12.85
C VAL A 61 -1.95 1.44 11.47
N THR A 62 -1.17 1.69 10.41
CA THR A 62 -1.54 1.30 9.05
C THR A 62 -1.67 -0.22 8.91
N LEU A 63 -0.71 -0.99 9.43
CA LEU A 63 -0.78 -2.45 9.41
C LEU A 63 -1.95 -3.00 10.23
N PHE A 64 -2.20 -2.43 11.40
CA PHE A 64 -3.35 -2.81 12.23
C PHE A 64 -4.67 -2.56 11.50
N CYS A 65 -4.84 -1.36 10.94
CA CYS A 65 -6.05 -0.98 10.20
C CYS A 65 -6.23 -1.80 8.92
N ALA A 66 -5.15 -2.11 8.19
CA ALA A 66 -5.18 -2.96 7.01
C ALA A 66 -5.64 -4.39 7.37
N GLY A 67 -5.10 -4.96 8.44
CA GLY A 67 -5.51 -6.28 8.93
C GLY A 67 -6.96 -6.31 9.39
N PHE A 68 -7.36 -5.38 10.25
CA PHE A 68 -8.73 -5.26 10.73
C PHE A 68 -9.73 -4.98 9.60
N GLY A 69 -9.40 -4.04 8.71
CA GLY A 69 -10.22 -3.71 7.55
C GLY A 69 -10.40 -4.90 6.60
N THR A 70 -9.33 -5.67 6.37
CA THR A 70 -9.39 -6.90 5.56
C THR A 70 -10.30 -7.95 6.18
N LEU A 71 -10.21 -8.18 7.49
CA LEU A 71 -11.10 -9.12 8.20
C LEU A 71 -12.56 -8.67 8.12
N LEU A 72 -12.83 -7.39 8.37
CA LEU A 72 -14.17 -6.81 8.25
C LEU A 72 -14.72 -6.97 6.83
N PHE A 73 -13.90 -6.67 5.81
CA PHE A 73 -14.26 -6.85 4.40
C PHE A 73 -14.66 -8.30 4.10
N HIS A 74 -13.88 -9.28 4.55
CA HIS A 74 -14.19 -10.70 4.33
C HIS A 74 -15.50 -11.12 4.99
N VAL A 75 -15.79 -10.60 6.19
CA VAL A 75 -17.09 -10.84 6.86
C VAL A 75 -18.23 -10.24 6.03
N CYS A 76 -18.11 -8.97 5.62
CA CYS A 76 -19.12 -8.28 4.80
C CYS A 76 -19.31 -8.94 3.42
N ALA A 77 -18.22 -9.37 2.78
CA ALA A 77 -18.23 -10.05 1.49
C ALA A 77 -18.60 -11.55 1.60
N ARG A 78 -18.94 -12.05 2.81
CA ARG A 78 -19.27 -13.47 3.07
C ARG A 78 -18.19 -14.43 2.58
N MET A 79 -16.91 -14.05 2.71
CA MET A 79 -15.74 -14.83 2.24
C MET A 79 -15.76 -15.19 0.73
N LYS A 80 -16.51 -14.43 -0.08
CA LYS A 80 -16.64 -14.73 -1.53
C LYS A 80 -15.59 -14.04 -2.39
N VAL A 81 -14.98 -12.98 -1.90
CA VAL A 81 -14.01 -12.18 -2.65
C VAL A 81 -12.63 -12.32 -2.02
N PRO A 82 -11.66 -12.93 -2.71
CA PRO A 82 -10.30 -13.11 -2.20
C PRO A 82 -9.49 -11.81 -2.43
N ALA A 83 -9.75 -10.79 -1.64
CA ALA A 83 -9.04 -9.52 -1.73
C ALA A 83 -8.48 -9.12 -0.36
N PHE A 84 -7.31 -8.49 -0.36
CA PHE A 84 -6.68 -7.86 0.80
C PHE A 84 -6.85 -6.35 0.67
N LEU A 85 -7.16 -5.67 1.79
CA LEU A 85 -7.25 -4.23 1.85
C LEU A 85 -5.96 -3.68 2.45
N GLY A 86 -5.18 -2.99 1.64
CA GLY A 86 -3.96 -2.31 2.05
C GLY A 86 -4.08 -0.79 1.98
N SER A 87 -2.97 -0.10 2.20
CA SER A 87 -2.87 1.35 2.03
C SER A 87 -2.86 1.71 0.54
N SER A 88 -3.57 2.79 0.17
CA SER A 88 -3.68 3.24 -1.22
C SER A 88 -2.62 4.30 -1.57
N PHE A 89 -1.89 4.06 -2.65
CA PHE A 89 -0.94 5.01 -3.22
C PHE A 89 -1.62 6.24 -3.84
N ALA A 90 -2.87 6.13 -4.25
CA ALA A 90 -3.61 7.23 -4.87
C ALA A 90 -3.73 8.45 -3.94
N PHE A 91 -3.80 8.23 -2.63
CA PHE A 91 -3.92 9.31 -1.65
C PHE A 91 -2.60 10.04 -1.33
N LEU A 92 -1.44 9.58 -1.83
CA LEU A 92 -0.15 10.21 -1.53
C LEU A 92 -0.11 11.70 -1.91
N GLY A 93 -0.62 12.05 -3.09
CA GLY A 93 -0.74 13.45 -3.52
C GLY A 93 -1.61 14.30 -2.60
N GLY A 94 -2.72 13.73 -2.10
CA GLY A 94 -3.58 14.39 -1.13
C GLY A 94 -2.89 14.62 0.21
N PHE A 95 -2.19 13.61 0.74
CA PHE A 95 -1.40 13.75 1.96
C PHE A 95 -0.30 14.81 1.82
N SER A 96 0.44 14.80 0.69
CA SER A 96 1.45 15.82 0.37
C SER A 96 0.82 17.22 0.36
N THR A 97 -0.32 17.39 -0.31
CA THR A 97 -1.02 18.68 -0.37
C THR A 97 -1.41 19.17 1.02
N VAL A 98 -2.04 18.31 1.86
CA VAL A 98 -2.44 18.70 3.21
C VAL A 98 -1.24 19.00 4.11
N ALA A 99 -0.14 18.25 3.98
CA ALA A 99 1.10 18.52 4.72
C ALA A 99 1.62 19.93 4.45
N HIS A 100 1.59 20.38 3.19
CA HIS A 100 2.11 21.69 2.76
C HIS A 100 1.12 22.86 2.95
N LEU A 101 -0.12 22.61 3.44
CA LEU A 101 -1.04 23.69 3.78
C LEU A 101 -0.49 24.52 4.94
N ASN A 102 -0.32 25.82 4.70
CA ASN A 102 0.21 26.78 5.68
C ASN A 102 -0.69 28.05 5.80
N THR A 103 -1.94 27.94 5.33
CA THR A 103 -2.91 29.04 5.34
C THR A 103 -4.12 28.71 6.20
N GLY A 104 -4.81 29.73 6.70
CA GLY A 104 -5.99 29.55 7.53
C GLY A 104 -5.69 28.79 8.82
N ILE A 105 -6.47 27.79 9.12
CA ILE A 105 -6.31 26.97 10.34
C ILE A 105 -5.01 26.15 10.37
N TYR A 106 -4.42 25.88 9.19
CA TYR A 106 -3.21 25.04 9.06
C TYR A 106 -1.91 25.78 9.38
N ALA A 107 -1.95 27.11 9.54
CA ALA A 107 -0.78 27.90 9.86
C ALA A 107 -0.25 27.54 11.26
N GLY A 108 1.01 27.09 11.32
CA GLY A 108 1.66 26.71 12.58
C GLY A 108 1.17 25.39 13.22
N MET A 109 0.35 24.61 12.52
CA MET A 109 -0.04 23.27 13.00
C MET A 109 1.11 22.29 12.95
N SER A 110 1.18 21.41 13.94
CA SER A 110 2.09 20.27 13.99
C SER A 110 1.76 19.21 12.91
N ALA A 111 2.74 18.36 12.57
CA ALA A 111 2.53 17.26 11.65
C ALA A 111 1.39 16.31 12.11
N ASN A 112 1.30 16.04 13.41
CA ASN A 112 0.22 15.22 13.97
C ASN A 112 -1.17 15.83 13.74
N GLU A 113 -1.31 17.15 13.90
CA GLU A 113 -2.60 17.84 13.70
C GLU A 113 -3.02 17.82 12.23
N LYS A 114 -2.13 18.21 11.32
CA LYS A 114 -2.39 18.16 9.88
C LYS A 114 -2.72 16.74 9.42
N ALA A 115 -2.01 15.73 9.94
CA ALA A 115 -2.29 14.33 9.68
C ALA A 115 -3.69 13.91 10.14
N ALA A 116 -4.17 14.40 11.29
CA ALA A 116 -5.54 14.14 11.76
C ALA A 116 -6.60 14.69 10.81
N TYR A 117 -6.38 15.89 10.24
CA TYR A 117 -7.28 16.48 9.24
C TYR A 117 -7.23 15.73 7.91
N ALA A 118 -6.03 15.33 7.47
CA ALA A 118 -5.87 14.50 6.27
C ALA A 118 -6.63 13.17 6.41
N CYS A 119 -6.49 12.50 7.55
CA CYS A 119 -7.25 11.28 7.85
C CYS A 119 -8.77 11.52 7.87
N GLY A 120 -9.24 12.66 8.37
CA GLY A 120 -10.66 13.06 8.30
C GLY A 120 -11.15 13.18 6.85
N GLY A 121 -10.34 13.76 5.97
CA GLY A 121 -10.64 13.79 4.54
C GLY A 121 -10.72 12.40 3.91
N VAL A 122 -9.83 11.48 4.31
CA VAL A 122 -9.88 10.06 3.86
C VAL A 122 -11.13 9.34 4.37
N VAL A 123 -11.59 9.63 5.60
CA VAL A 123 -12.87 9.09 6.11
C VAL A 123 -14.03 9.52 5.22
N VAL A 124 -14.08 10.80 4.83
CA VAL A 124 -15.14 11.30 3.93
C VAL A 124 -15.01 10.65 2.54
N ALA A 125 -13.79 10.48 2.02
CA ALA A 125 -13.54 9.72 0.80
C ALA A 125 -14.09 8.29 0.91
N GLY A 126 -13.92 7.63 2.05
CA GLY A 126 -14.51 6.32 2.34
C GLY A 126 -16.05 6.33 2.34
N LEU A 127 -16.68 7.38 2.85
CA LEU A 127 -18.15 7.52 2.81
C LEU A 127 -18.67 7.66 1.37
N LEU A 128 -17.88 8.23 0.44
CA LEU A 128 -18.27 8.27 -0.97
C LEU A 128 -18.36 6.88 -1.60
N TYR A 129 -17.59 5.90 -1.13
CA TYR A 129 -17.77 4.50 -1.53
C TYR A 129 -19.13 3.92 -1.12
N VAL A 130 -19.63 4.31 0.07
CA VAL A 130 -20.96 3.90 0.52
C VAL A 130 -22.03 4.51 -0.39
N VAL A 131 -21.88 5.79 -0.75
CA VAL A 131 -22.77 6.46 -1.71
C VAL A 131 -22.72 5.79 -3.09
N MET A 132 -21.54 5.48 -3.60
CA MET A 132 -21.38 4.75 -4.86
C MET A 132 -22.02 3.36 -4.80
N SER A 133 -21.84 2.63 -3.70
CA SER A 133 -22.48 1.33 -3.49
C SER A 133 -24.00 1.43 -3.52
N LEU A 134 -24.56 2.47 -2.90
CA LEU A 134 -25.99 2.75 -2.93
C LEU A 134 -26.47 3.06 -4.36
N ILE A 135 -25.74 3.88 -5.11
CA ILE A 135 -26.05 4.17 -6.53
C ILE A 135 -26.03 2.87 -7.33
N ILE A 136 -25.02 2.02 -7.17
CA ILE A 136 -24.93 0.72 -7.85
C ILE A 136 -26.14 -0.17 -7.50
N CYS A 137 -26.57 -0.16 -6.24
CA CYS A 137 -27.72 -0.93 -5.80
C CYS A 137 -29.03 -0.45 -6.44
N LEU A 138 -29.22 0.86 -6.57
CA LEU A 138 -30.45 1.48 -7.11
C LEU A 138 -30.49 1.47 -8.64
N VAL A 139 -29.38 1.78 -9.29
CA VAL A 139 -29.31 2.00 -10.74
C VAL A 139 -28.87 0.75 -11.50
N GLY A 140 -28.15 -0.13 -10.83
CA GLY A 140 -27.58 -1.36 -11.37
C GLY A 140 -26.17 -1.18 -11.93
N ILE A 141 -25.31 -2.21 -11.73
CA ILE A 141 -23.91 -2.21 -12.11
C ILE A 141 -23.67 -1.92 -13.60
N LYS A 142 -24.51 -2.45 -14.49
CA LYS A 142 -24.37 -2.27 -15.95
C LYS A 142 -24.42 -0.80 -16.39
N ARG A 143 -25.27 0.02 -15.73
CA ARG A 143 -25.38 1.44 -16.05
C ARG A 143 -24.16 2.21 -15.50
N VAL A 144 -23.72 1.92 -14.28
CA VAL A 144 -22.55 2.55 -13.67
C VAL A 144 -21.29 2.25 -14.48
N MET A 145 -21.07 0.98 -14.89
CA MET A 145 -19.94 0.56 -15.73
C MET A 145 -19.92 1.21 -17.11
N ARG A 146 -21.04 1.72 -17.60
CA ARG A 146 -21.09 2.51 -18.85
C ARG A 146 -20.36 3.85 -18.72
N TYR A 147 -20.36 4.44 -17.52
CA TYR A 147 -19.68 5.71 -17.22
C TYR A 147 -18.24 5.50 -16.73
N LEU A 148 -17.87 4.29 -16.33
CA LEU A 148 -16.53 3.89 -15.88
C LEU A 148 -15.93 2.81 -16.81
N PRO A 149 -15.78 3.10 -18.11
CA PRO A 149 -15.25 2.11 -19.05
C PRO A 149 -13.73 1.93 -18.85
N PRO A 150 -13.14 0.79 -19.27
CA PRO A 150 -11.71 0.52 -19.15
C PRO A 150 -10.81 1.58 -19.80
N VAL A 151 -11.31 2.31 -20.79
CA VAL A 151 -10.60 3.42 -21.44
C VAL A 151 -10.37 4.61 -20.49
N VAL A 152 -11.14 4.72 -19.41
CA VAL A 152 -10.95 5.72 -18.35
C VAL A 152 -10.12 5.14 -17.21
N THR A 153 -10.38 3.92 -16.77
CA THR A 153 -9.68 3.28 -15.64
C THR A 153 -8.21 3.03 -15.97
N GLY A 154 -7.87 2.63 -17.18
CA GLY A 154 -6.50 2.39 -17.64
C GLY A 154 -5.58 3.60 -17.45
N PRO A 155 -5.88 4.76 -18.06
CA PRO A 155 -5.11 5.99 -17.87
C PRO A 155 -4.98 6.44 -16.41
N VAL A 156 -6.02 6.28 -15.58
CA VAL A 156 -5.95 6.61 -14.15
C VAL A 156 -4.88 5.77 -13.45
N ILE A 157 -4.86 4.46 -13.67
CA ILE A 157 -3.86 3.55 -13.10
C ILE A 157 -2.45 3.92 -13.59
N ILE A 158 -2.29 4.25 -14.88
CA ILE A 158 -1.01 4.70 -15.44
C ILE A 158 -0.56 5.99 -14.75
N CYS A 159 -1.45 6.98 -14.57
CA CYS A 159 -1.11 8.23 -13.88
C CYS A 159 -0.68 8.00 -12.43
N ILE A 160 -1.34 7.10 -11.70
CA ILE A 160 -0.93 6.71 -10.33
C ILE A 160 0.48 6.12 -10.37
N GLY A 161 0.76 5.18 -11.28
CA GLY A 161 2.09 4.58 -11.43
C GLY A 161 3.17 5.63 -11.77
N LEU A 162 2.90 6.55 -12.70
CA LEU A 162 3.82 7.61 -13.08
C LEU A 162 4.08 8.60 -11.93
N SER A 163 3.09 8.90 -11.11
CA SER A 163 3.26 9.78 -9.95
C SER A 163 4.22 9.20 -8.90
N LEU A 164 4.37 7.88 -8.87
CA LEU A 164 5.29 7.17 -7.97
C LEU A 164 6.72 7.06 -8.52
N ALA A 165 6.94 7.35 -9.81
CA ALA A 165 8.25 7.17 -10.45
C ALA A 165 9.34 8.03 -9.78
N SER A 166 9.04 9.27 -9.42
CA SER A 166 9.99 10.16 -8.73
C SER A 166 10.38 9.59 -7.36
N SER A 167 9.43 9.08 -6.59
CA SER A 167 9.69 8.43 -5.31
C SER A 167 10.52 7.16 -5.47
N ALA A 168 10.26 6.36 -6.51
CA ALA A 168 11.04 5.16 -6.81
C ALA A 168 12.49 5.50 -7.13
N ILE A 169 12.73 6.54 -7.96
CA ILE A 169 14.08 7.01 -8.30
C ILE A 169 14.79 7.57 -7.05
N SER A 170 14.10 8.37 -6.25
CA SER A 170 14.65 8.93 -5.01
C SER A 170 15.06 7.83 -4.04
N ASN A 171 14.24 6.81 -3.84
CA ASN A 171 14.58 5.67 -2.99
C ASN A 171 15.74 4.83 -3.57
N ALA A 172 15.77 4.62 -4.89
CA ALA A 172 16.85 3.89 -5.56
C ALA A 172 18.19 4.63 -5.47
N SER A 173 18.17 5.96 -5.51
CA SER A 173 19.38 6.80 -5.46
C SER A 173 20.12 6.71 -4.12
N THR A 174 19.49 6.26 -3.06
CA THR A 174 20.14 5.98 -1.76
C THR A 174 21.24 4.93 -1.92
N ASN A 175 21.01 3.89 -2.73
CA ASN A 175 22.01 2.89 -3.06
C ASN A 175 21.64 2.18 -4.39
N TRP A 176 22.16 2.69 -5.50
CA TRP A 176 21.88 2.15 -6.84
C TRP A 176 22.27 0.69 -6.99
N PHE A 177 23.34 0.25 -6.36
CA PHE A 177 23.75 -1.16 -6.44
C PHE A 177 22.69 -2.09 -5.87
N LEU A 178 22.20 -1.80 -4.66
CA LEU A 178 21.13 -2.59 -4.03
C LEU A 178 19.82 -2.52 -4.83
N ALA A 179 19.50 -1.35 -5.38
CA ALA A 179 18.32 -1.19 -6.23
C ALA A 179 18.39 -2.07 -7.49
N PHE A 180 19.55 -2.10 -8.16
CA PHE A 180 19.76 -2.99 -9.32
C PHE A 180 19.74 -4.46 -8.94
N VAL A 181 20.33 -4.85 -7.81
CA VAL A 181 20.26 -6.23 -7.31
C VAL A 181 18.80 -6.64 -7.08
N ALA A 182 18.01 -5.82 -6.38
CA ALA A 182 16.60 -6.11 -6.14
C ALA A 182 15.83 -6.29 -7.46
N LEU A 183 16.00 -5.35 -8.40
CA LEU A 183 15.32 -5.38 -9.70
C LEU A 183 15.73 -6.61 -10.52
N ALA A 184 17.03 -6.94 -10.58
CA ALA A 184 17.55 -8.11 -11.31
C ALA A 184 16.98 -9.41 -10.74
N VAL A 185 16.91 -9.52 -9.41
CA VAL A 185 16.33 -10.68 -8.74
C VAL A 185 14.84 -10.81 -9.05
N ILE A 186 14.07 -9.72 -8.97
CA ILE A 186 12.64 -9.74 -9.30
C ILE A 186 12.43 -10.21 -10.74
N ILE A 187 13.20 -9.67 -11.69
CA ILE A 187 13.11 -10.06 -13.11
C ILE A 187 13.49 -11.53 -13.29
N ALA A 188 14.59 -11.98 -12.66
CA ALA A 188 15.04 -13.35 -12.75
C ALA A 188 14.00 -14.36 -12.25
N PHE A 189 13.40 -14.10 -11.08
CA PHE A 189 12.35 -14.97 -10.55
C PHE A 189 11.04 -14.90 -11.34
N ASN A 190 10.73 -13.76 -11.94
CA ASN A 190 9.54 -13.61 -12.78
C ASN A 190 9.67 -14.41 -14.08
N ILE A 191 10.87 -14.40 -14.72
CA ILE A 191 11.11 -15.06 -16.01
C ILE A 191 11.44 -16.54 -15.82
N TRP A 192 12.40 -16.88 -14.95
CA TRP A 192 12.92 -18.23 -14.77
C TRP A 192 12.39 -18.95 -13.54
N GLY A 193 11.65 -18.28 -12.67
CA GLY A 193 11.08 -18.88 -11.47
C GLY A 193 10.14 -20.05 -11.81
N LYS A 194 10.21 -21.12 -11.01
CA LYS A 194 9.35 -22.29 -11.11
C LYS A 194 8.61 -22.52 -9.80
N GLY A 195 7.37 -23.04 -9.89
CA GLY A 195 6.55 -23.36 -8.73
C GLY A 195 6.28 -22.12 -7.84
N MET A 196 6.56 -22.22 -6.56
CA MET A 196 6.35 -21.16 -5.57
C MET A 196 7.14 -19.88 -5.88
N PHE A 197 8.36 -19.99 -6.36
CA PHE A 197 9.23 -18.83 -6.62
C PHE A 197 8.71 -17.92 -7.73
N LYS A 198 7.96 -18.44 -8.69
CA LYS A 198 7.31 -17.64 -9.73
C LYS A 198 6.19 -16.74 -9.17
N ILE A 199 5.62 -17.12 -8.03
CA ILE A 199 4.48 -16.43 -7.43
C ILE A 199 4.94 -15.30 -6.48
N ILE A 200 6.20 -15.37 -5.97
CA ILE A 200 6.73 -14.42 -4.97
C ILE A 200 7.99 -13.65 -5.44
N PRO A 201 8.08 -13.19 -6.69
CA PRO A 201 9.30 -12.55 -7.19
C PRO A 201 9.68 -11.30 -6.39
N ILE A 202 8.70 -10.49 -5.97
CA ILE A 202 8.92 -9.27 -5.19
C ILE A 202 9.52 -9.61 -3.82
N LEU A 203 8.97 -10.61 -3.13
CA LEU A 203 9.51 -11.06 -1.84
C LEU A 203 10.95 -11.54 -1.98
N MET A 204 11.24 -12.32 -3.03
CA MET A 204 12.62 -12.78 -3.29
C MET A 204 13.57 -11.62 -3.57
N GLY A 205 13.11 -10.60 -4.30
CA GLY A 205 13.85 -9.35 -4.50
C GLY A 205 14.21 -8.68 -3.19
N VAL A 206 13.24 -8.50 -2.30
CA VAL A 206 13.46 -7.88 -0.98
C VAL A 206 14.41 -8.73 -0.13
N VAL A 207 14.17 -10.04 -0.01
CA VAL A 207 14.99 -10.93 0.84
C VAL A 207 16.43 -10.98 0.35
N ILE A 208 16.66 -11.19 -0.95
CA ILE A 208 18.01 -11.32 -1.50
C ILE A 208 18.75 -9.97 -1.44
N SER A 209 18.10 -8.86 -1.80
CA SER A 209 18.74 -7.55 -1.68
C SER A 209 19.06 -7.20 -0.21
N TYR A 210 18.21 -7.58 0.73
CA TYR A 210 18.48 -7.43 2.16
C TYR A 210 19.67 -8.27 2.64
N ILE A 211 19.82 -9.53 2.16
CA ILE A 211 20.99 -10.37 2.44
C ILE A 211 22.26 -9.72 1.88
N VAL A 212 22.20 -9.19 0.66
CA VAL A 212 23.33 -8.46 0.06
C VAL A 212 23.65 -7.22 0.89
N ALA A 213 22.66 -6.46 1.33
CA ALA A 213 22.85 -5.30 2.20
C ALA A 213 23.51 -5.69 3.54
N LEU A 214 23.12 -6.81 4.14
CA LEU A 214 23.76 -7.37 5.36
C LEU A 214 25.23 -7.68 5.14
N ILE A 215 25.57 -8.34 4.01
CA ILE A 215 26.96 -8.67 3.64
C ILE A 215 27.76 -7.39 3.43
N MET A 216 27.23 -6.43 2.70
CA MET A 216 27.89 -5.14 2.48
C MET A 216 28.12 -4.38 3.79
N ASN A 217 27.11 -4.36 4.67
CA ASN A 217 27.22 -3.71 5.97
C ASN A 217 28.26 -4.38 6.88
N ALA A 218 28.33 -5.73 6.86
CA ALA A 218 29.36 -6.50 7.57
C ALA A 218 30.78 -6.27 7.00
N ALA A 219 30.90 -6.00 5.72
CA ALA A 219 32.15 -5.63 5.05
C ALA A 219 32.47 -4.14 5.16
N SER A 220 31.78 -3.38 6.01
CA SER A 220 31.97 -1.95 6.27
C SER A 220 31.79 -1.04 5.04
N PHE A 221 31.02 -1.48 4.06
CA PHE A 221 30.57 -0.60 2.99
C PHE A 221 29.55 0.41 3.52
N THR A 222 29.57 1.61 2.99
CA THR A 222 28.64 2.70 3.32
C THR A 222 27.83 3.11 2.09
N ASN A 223 26.71 3.78 2.30
CA ASN A 223 25.99 4.46 1.24
C ASN A 223 26.82 5.61 0.64
N PRO A 224 26.47 6.13 -0.53
CA PRO A 224 27.18 7.26 -1.15
C PRO A 224 27.24 8.53 -0.28
N ASP A 225 26.32 8.71 0.66
CA ASP A 225 26.27 9.79 1.65
C ASP A 225 27.12 9.53 2.90
N GLY A 226 27.82 8.39 2.96
CA GLY A 226 28.65 7.97 4.12
C GLY A 226 27.86 7.33 5.26
N SER A 227 26.54 7.21 5.14
CA SER A 227 25.71 6.54 6.16
C SER A 227 25.88 5.01 6.11
N ALA A 228 25.64 4.34 7.25
CA ALA A 228 25.59 2.89 7.29
C ALA A 228 24.45 2.35 6.40
N ILE A 229 24.70 1.24 5.67
CA ILE A 229 23.71 0.62 4.81
C ILE A 229 22.52 0.12 5.64
N LEU A 230 22.77 -0.45 6.81
CA LEU A 230 21.75 -0.91 7.74
C LEU A 230 22.00 -0.35 9.13
N ASN A 231 20.97 0.20 9.75
CA ASN A 231 21.02 0.68 11.13
C ASN A 231 19.97 -0.04 11.98
N PHE A 232 20.44 -0.80 12.96
CA PHE A 232 19.59 -1.58 13.85
C PHE A 232 19.30 -0.88 15.18
N SER A 233 19.74 0.37 15.39
CA SER A 233 19.53 1.10 16.64
C SER A 233 18.05 1.25 17.00
N SER A 234 17.22 1.55 16.01
CA SER A 234 15.77 1.67 16.20
C SER A 234 15.12 0.34 16.60
N VAL A 235 15.63 -0.78 16.07
CA VAL A 235 15.13 -2.12 16.44
C VAL A 235 15.52 -2.45 17.88
N ALA A 236 16.76 -2.14 18.27
CA ALA A 236 17.26 -2.38 19.63
C ALA A 236 16.53 -1.55 20.68
N SER A 237 16.06 -0.35 20.33
CA SER A 237 15.31 0.53 21.23
C SER A 237 13.81 0.29 21.24
N SER A 238 13.29 -0.53 20.32
CA SER A 238 11.85 -0.80 20.21
C SER A 238 11.40 -1.82 21.23
N GLY A 239 10.24 -1.58 21.86
CA GLY A 239 9.58 -2.59 22.69
C GLY A 239 9.06 -3.75 21.84
N PHE A 240 9.10 -4.97 22.39
CA PHE A 240 8.63 -6.18 21.68
C PHE A 240 7.12 -6.18 21.43
N VAL A 241 6.35 -5.57 22.32
CA VAL A 241 4.87 -5.41 22.19
C VAL A 241 4.52 -3.98 22.57
N GLY A 242 3.67 -3.35 21.76
CA GLY A 242 3.14 -2.02 22.01
C GLY A 242 1.78 -1.83 21.35
N LEU A 243 0.94 -0.99 21.92
CA LEU A 243 -0.30 -0.57 21.27
C LEU A 243 0.03 0.43 20.16
N PRO A 244 -0.57 0.28 18.96
CA PRO A 244 -0.40 1.27 17.91
C PRO A 244 -0.86 2.66 18.38
N PRO A 245 -0.11 3.73 18.09
CA PRO A 245 -0.43 5.08 18.53
C PRO A 245 -1.58 5.66 17.71
N PHE A 246 -2.81 5.27 18.03
CA PHE A 246 -4.01 5.76 17.36
C PHE A 246 -4.21 7.25 17.58
N GLN A 247 -4.85 7.89 16.61
CA GLN A 247 -5.26 9.28 16.67
C GLN A 247 -6.69 9.43 16.15
N ILE A 248 -7.47 10.28 16.79
CA ILE A 248 -8.83 10.61 16.33
C ILE A 248 -8.71 11.59 15.16
N CYS A 249 -9.46 11.30 14.08
CA CYS A 249 -9.53 12.15 12.91
C CYS A 249 -10.23 13.48 13.25
N LYS A 250 -9.74 14.57 12.65
CA LYS A 250 -10.37 15.88 12.66
C LYS A 250 -10.93 16.18 11.27
N PHE A 251 -12.01 16.95 11.21
CA PHE A 251 -12.67 17.27 9.94
C PHE A 251 -12.53 18.76 9.64
N ASP A 252 -12.13 19.08 8.43
CA ASP A 252 -12.09 20.40 7.86
C ASP A 252 -12.43 20.36 6.38
N VAL A 253 -13.13 21.38 5.90
CA VAL A 253 -13.60 21.46 4.52
C VAL A 253 -12.44 21.41 3.52
N THR A 254 -11.32 22.09 3.81
CA THR A 254 -10.16 22.13 2.93
C THR A 254 -9.55 20.75 2.73
N ALA A 255 -9.30 20.01 3.84
CA ALA A 255 -8.78 18.66 3.77
C ALA A 255 -9.76 17.72 3.06
N ILE A 256 -11.07 17.86 3.28
CA ILE A 256 -12.10 17.09 2.61
C ILE A 256 -12.09 17.35 1.10
N LEU A 257 -12.04 18.61 0.67
CA LEU A 257 -12.00 18.98 -0.75
C LEU A 257 -10.72 18.49 -1.46
N VAL A 258 -9.62 18.34 -0.75
CA VAL A 258 -8.38 17.74 -1.28
C VAL A 258 -8.51 16.23 -1.41
N MET A 259 -9.04 15.54 -0.39
CA MET A 259 -9.05 14.08 -0.31
C MET A 259 -10.25 13.43 -1.03
N ALA A 260 -11.44 14.03 -0.95
CA ALA A 260 -12.67 13.43 -1.46
C ALA A 260 -12.64 13.15 -2.99
N PRO A 261 -12.11 14.04 -3.86
CA PRO A 261 -12.03 13.77 -5.29
C PRO A 261 -11.17 12.54 -5.65
N ILE A 262 -10.18 12.23 -4.82
CA ILE A 262 -9.29 11.07 -5.01
C ILE A 262 -10.09 9.75 -4.90
N ALA A 263 -11.17 9.74 -4.12
CA ALA A 263 -12.05 8.58 -4.01
C ALA A 263 -12.61 8.12 -5.38
N ILE A 264 -12.84 9.05 -6.31
CA ILE A 264 -13.33 8.70 -7.65
C ILE A 264 -12.26 7.90 -8.40
N ALA A 265 -10.99 8.31 -8.32
CA ALA A 265 -9.89 7.60 -8.95
C ALA A 265 -9.70 6.20 -8.33
N THR A 266 -9.74 6.08 -7.00
CA THR A 266 -9.62 4.79 -6.32
C THR A 266 -10.82 3.87 -6.55
N MET A 267 -12.02 4.41 -6.71
CA MET A 267 -13.19 3.62 -7.14
C MET A 267 -13.00 3.02 -8.54
N MET A 268 -12.44 3.80 -9.47
CA MET A 268 -12.12 3.30 -10.81
C MET A 268 -11.05 2.21 -10.77
N GLU A 269 -10.01 2.39 -9.93
CA GLU A 269 -8.97 1.40 -9.69
C GLU A 269 -9.59 0.08 -9.18
N HIS A 270 -10.39 0.13 -8.13
CA HIS A 270 -11.06 -1.06 -7.57
C HIS A 270 -12.00 -1.76 -8.55
N VAL A 271 -12.70 -1.02 -9.41
CA VAL A 271 -13.53 -1.61 -10.48
C VAL A 271 -12.63 -2.35 -11.48
N GLY A 272 -11.48 -1.79 -11.83
CA GLY A 272 -10.48 -2.43 -12.68
C GLY A 272 -9.95 -3.73 -12.08
N ASP A 273 -9.54 -3.68 -10.81
CA ASP A 273 -9.02 -4.82 -10.06
C ASP A 273 -10.04 -5.95 -9.93
N MET A 274 -11.29 -5.62 -9.59
CA MET A 274 -12.36 -6.61 -9.52
C MET A 274 -12.66 -7.25 -10.88
N SER A 275 -12.57 -6.48 -11.95
CA SER A 275 -12.72 -7.00 -13.32
C SER A 275 -11.57 -7.96 -13.67
N ALA A 276 -10.34 -7.62 -13.31
CA ALA A 276 -9.17 -8.47 -13.51
C ALA A 276 -9.26 -9.77 -12.70
N ILE A 277 -9.62 -9.69 -11.42
CA ILE A 277 -9.83 -10.87 -10.56
C ILE A 277 -10.93 -11.77 -11.14
N SER A 278 -12.05 -11.18 -11.56
CA SER A 278 -13.18 -11.91 -12.16
C SER A 278 -12.81 -12.65 -13.44
N ALA A 279 -11.84 -12.14 -14.22
CA ALA A 279 -11.36 -12.79 -15.43
C ALA A 279 -10.43 -13.98 -15.14
N THR A 280 -9.83 -14.06 -13.94
CA THR A 280 -8.88 -15.11 -13.55
C THR A 280 -9.52 -16.22 -12.71
N VAL A 281 -10.69 -16.01 -12.14
CA VAL A 281 -11.47 -16.95 -11.32
C VAL A 281 -12.62 -17.55 -12.09
#